data_1ffb3eb5a592ed309dee3beb7b5c445d
#
_entry.id   1ffb3eb5a592ed309dee3beb7b5c445d
#
_cell.length_a   1.000
_cell.length_b   1.000
_cell.length_c   1.000
_cell.angle_alpha   90.00
_cell.angle_beta   90.00
_cell.angle_gamma   90.00
#
_symmetry.space_group_name_H-M   'P 1'
#
loop_
_entity.id
_entity.type
_entity.pdbx_description
1 polymer ?
#
loop_
_entity_poly.entity_id
_entity_poly.type
_entity_poly.pdbx_seq_one_letter_code
_entity_poly.pdbx_strand_id
1 'polypeptide(L)'
;MDAFFASVEQRDNPELRGKPVAVGGSRARGVVAAASYEARKFGVHSALASKIAAQRCPQLIFVKARFDVYSAISRQIREIFFSYTDLVEPLSLDEAYLDVTENKIGMPSATIIANQIRQRIFEETGLTASAGVSYNKFLAKIASDMNKPNGFTLITPDKAEELVASLDIGKFHGIGKVTAAKMQNMGILTGADLRERSEEELVRNFGKVGRYYYRIARAQDDRDVQPHRIRKSIGSERTFETDLAEEEAMLEQLQYLAKEVAHDMERLKATAKTITLKIKYFDFTLNTRSKTFLSEFSTEDAIFTVARDLLRTPQLPPYPVRLLGISASSLLYQHDRLQEGYQLTIDF
;
A
#
# COMPACT_ATOMS: atom_id res chain seq x y z
N MET A 1 -9.80 7.01 -4.94
CA MET A 1 -10.66 8.07 -4.36
C MET A 1 -9.86 9.35 -4.18
N ASP A 2 -10.52 10.44 -3.93
CA ASP A 2 -9.86 11.73 -3.71
C ASP A 2 -9.74 12.02 -2.21
N ALA A 3 -8.50 12.09 -1.70
CA ALA A 3 -8.16 12.31 -0.28
C ALA A 3 -9.01 11.44 0.68
N PHE A 4 -9.20 10.15 0.38
CA PHE A 4 -10.26 9.27 0.86
C PHE A 4 -10.59 9.43 2.35
N PHE A 5 -9.66 9.13 3.26
CA PHE A 5 -9.96 9.21 4.69
C PHE A 5 -10.34 10.64 5.13
N ALA A 6 -9.62 11.65 4.64
CA ALA A 6 -9.94 13.03 4.99
C ALA A 6 -11.29 13.48 4.43
N SER A 7 -11.64 13.03 3.21
CA SER A 7 -12.95 13.32 2.60
C SER A 7 -14.10 12.64 3.35
N VAL A 8 -13.90 11.42 3.87
CA VAL A 8 -14.88 10.75 4.73
C VAL A 8 -15.10 11.57 6.02
N GLU A 9 -14.02 12.03 6.66
CA GLU A 9 -14.15 12.84 7.87
C GLU A 9 -14.87 14.17 7.61
N GLN A 10 -14.59 14.86 6.50
CA GLN A 10 -15.26 16.09 6.10
C GLN A 10 -16.72 15.87 5.69
N ARG A 11 -17.05 14.69 5.11
CA ARG A 11 -18.42 14.31 4.79
C ARG A 11 -19.26 14.11 6.04
N ASP A 12 -18.74 13.28 6.97
CA ASP A 12 -19.45 12.85 8.17
C ASP A 12 -19.51 13.95 9.26
N ASN A 13 -18.53 14.87 9.25
CA ASN A 13 -18.51 16.01 10.16
C ASN A 13 -18.51 17.34 9.38
N PRO A 14 -19.67 17.99 9.23
CA PRO A 14 -19.81 19.25 8.49
C PRO A 14 -18.89 20.38 8.99
N GLU A 15 -18.50 20.33 10.27
CA GLU A 15 -17.60 21.36 10.84
C GLU A 15 -16.17 21.28 10.28
N LEU A 16 -15.79 20.15 9.68
CA LEU A 16 -14.48 19.96 9.04
C LEU A 16 -14.46 20.41 7.58
N ARG A 17 -15.60 20.67 6.96
CA ARG A 17 -15.70 21.04 5.55
C ARG A 17 -14.97 22.34 5.27
N GLY A 18 -14.17 22.37 4.21
CA GLY A 18 -13.38 23.53 3.80
C GLY A 18 -12.19 23.84 4.72
N LYS A 19 -11.94 23.05 5.76
CA LYS A 19 -10.82 23.24 6.68
C LYS A 19 -9.66 22.29 6.35
N PRO A 20 -8.41 22.66 6.65
CA PRO A 20 -7.27 21.77 6.52
C PRO A 20 -7.36 20.65 7.57
N VAL A 21 -7.57 19.42 7.10
CA VAL A 21 -7.72 18.22 7.93
C VAL A 21 -6.63 17.22 7.60
N ALA A 22 -6.05 16.61 8.63
CA ALA A 22 -5.16 15.45 8.51
C ALA A 22 -5.71 14.29 9.35
N VAL A 23 -5.93 13.14 8.73
CA VAL A 23 -6.22 11.90 9.42
C VAL A 23 -4.90 11.25 9.79
N GLY A 24 -4.70 10.90 11.07
CA GLY A 24 -3.47 10.27 11.50
C GLY A 24 -3.24 10.27 13.00
N GLY A 25 -2.04 9.87 13.39
CA GLY A 25 -1.63 9.75 14.78
C GLY A 25 -1.28 11.07 15.46
N SER A 26 -0.85 10.98 16.72
CA SER A 26 -0.52 12.13 17.58
C SER A 26 0.55 13.06 16.96
N ARG A 27 0.54 14.32 17.41
CA ARG A 27 1.52 15.32 16.94
C ARG A 27 2.97 14.96 17.24
N ALA A 28 3.25 14.15 18.27
CA ALA A 28 4.61 13.86 18.70
C ALA A 28 5.35 12.90 17.74
N ARG A 29 4.79 11.72 17.48
CA ARG A 29 5.42 10.67 16.64
C ARG A 29 4.49 10.14 15.55
N GLY A 30 3.33 10.75 15.37
CA GLY A 30 2.35 10.37 14.38
C GLY A 30 2.80 10.68 12.96
N VAL A 31 2.12 10.05 12.02
CA VAL A 31 2.26 10.26 10.58
C VAL A 31 0.88 10.57 10.02
N VAL A 32 0.82 11.47 9.06
CA VAL A 32 -0.39 11.76 8.30
C VAL A 32 -0.73 10.57 7.43
N ALA A 33 -1.88 9.93 7.67
CA ALA A 33 -2.41 8.86 6.82
C ALA A 33 -3.05 9.43 5.55
N ALA A 34 -3.86 10.49 5.69
CA ALA A 34 -4.44 11.23 4.57
C ALA A 34 -4.58 12.71 4.93
N ALA A 35 -4.45 13.58 3.93
CA ALA A 35 -4.61 15.04 4.08
C ALA A 35 -5.69 15.55 3.12
N SER A 36 -6.59 16.42 3.61
CA SER A 36 -7.58 17.10 2.79
C SER A 36 -6.92 18.00 1.75
N TYR A 37 -7.64 18.38 0.71
CA TYR A 37 -7.09 19.26 -0.33
C TYR A 37 -6.75 20.64 0.22
N GLU A 38 -7.46 21.11 1.23
CA GLU A 38 -7.14 22.34 1.95
C GLU A 38 -5.79 22.23 2.66
N ALA A 39 -5.51 21.09 3.31
CA ALA A 39 -4.24 20.85 3.98
C ALA A 39 -3.08 20.70 2.98
N ARG A 40 -3.33 20.10 1.81
CA ARG A 40 -2.32 19.95 0.74
C ARG A 40 -1.80 21.28 0.20
N LYS A 41 -2.60 22.34 0.24
CA LYS A 41 -2.17 23.72 -0.14
C LYS A 41 -1.00 24.23 0.72
N PHE A 42 -0.85 23.71 1.93
CA PHE A 42 0.25 24.01 2.86
C PHE A 42 1.40 22.96 2.77
N GLY A 43 1.38 22.10 1.76
CA GLY A 43 2.38 21.03 1.62
C GLY A 43 2.22 19.87 2.60
N VAL A 44 1.04 19.73 3.24
CA VAL A 44 0.71 18.56 4.06
C VAL A 44 0.25 17.41 3.16
N HIS A 45 0.82 16.23 3.32
CA HIS A 45 0.53 15.06 2.49
C HIS A 45 0.68 13.75 3.29
N SER A 46 0.19 12.65 2.75
CA SER A 46 0.35 11.32 3.34
C SER A 46 1.83 10.98 3.56
N ALA A 47 2.12 10.24 4.61
CA ALA A 47 3.46 9.88 5.08
C ALA A 47 4.30 11.04 5.65
N LEU A 48 3.78 12.28 5.73
CA LEU A 48 4.46 13.38 6.40
C LEU A 48 4.37 13.20 7.93
N ALA A 49 5.48 13.43 8.64
CA ALA A 49 5.45 13.42 10.12
C ALA A 49 4.47 14.48 10.65
N SER A 50 3.61 14.10 11.60
CA SER A 50 2.55 14.98 12.13
C SER A 50 3.11 16.27 12.73
N LYS A 51 4.31 16.22 13.33
CA LYS A 51 5.02 17.42 13.83
C LYS A 51 5.34 18.40 12.70
N ILE A 52 5.83 17.91 11.56
CA ILE A 52 6.13 18.75 10.39
C ILE A 52 4.84 19.28 9.75
N ALA A 53 3.80 18.43 9.68
CA ALA A 53 2.50 18.85 9.17
C ALA A 53 1.92 20.02 9.98
N ALA A 54 1.98 19.95 11.32
CA ALA A 54 1.54 21.03 12.21
C ALA A 54 2.36 22.32 12.05
N GLN A 55 3.67 22.21 11.78
CA GLN A 55 4.51 23.37 11.51
C GLN A 55 4.16 24.05 10.17
N ARG A 56 3.87 23.25 9.12
CA ARG A 56 3.49 23.77 7.80
C ARG A 56 2.11 24.39 7.77
N CYS A 57 1.18 23.86 8.57
CA CYS A 57 -0.19 24.31 8.65
C CYS A 57 -0.60 24.44 10.13
N PRO A 58 -0.37 25.61 10.78
CA PRO A 58 -0.69 25.81 12.21
C PRO A 58 -2.17 25.57 12.54
N GLN A 59 -3.08 25.85 11.60
CA GLN A 59 -4.54 25.61 11.73
C GLN A 59 -4.97 24.19 11.36
N LEU A 60 -4.04 23.25 11.14
CA LEU A 60 -4.34 21.87 10.78
C LEU A 60 -5.10 21.15 11.88
N ILE A 61 -6.23 20.57 11.51
CA ILE A 61 -7.05 19.76 12.40
C ILE A 61 -6.65 18.30 12.24
N PHE A 62 -6.14 17.70 13.31
CA PHE A 62 -5.85 16.25 13.33
C PHE A 62 -7.08 15.47 13.77
N VAL A 63 -7.44 14.45 12.98
CA VAL A 63 -8.57 13.56 13.25
C VAL A 63 -8.06 12.12 13.38
N LYS A 64 -8.57 11.41 14.39
CA LYS A 64 -8.26 9.99 14.58
C LYS A 64 -8.87 9.16 13.45
N ALA A 65 -8.11 8.19 12.92
CA ALA A 65 -8.58 7.31 11.86
C ALA A 65 -9.72 6.39 12.35
N ARG A 66 -10.77 6.25 11.51
CA ARG A 66 -11.92 5.33 11.71
C ARG A 66 -11.88 4.23 10.64
N PHE A 67 -10.94 3.27 10.80
CA PHE A 67 -10.71 2.24 9.78
C PHE A 67 -11.92 1.32 9.53
N ASP A 68 -12.78 1.13 10.50
CA ASP A 68 -14.06 0.42 10.38
C ASP A 68 -14.99 1.11 9.36
N VAL A 69 -15.13 2.44 9.45
CA VAL A 69 -15.92 3.26 8.52
C VAL A 69 -15.28 3.25 7.13
N TYR A 70 -13.96 3.44 7.03
CA TYR A 70 -13.27 3.44 5.74
C TYR A 70 -13.38 2.09 5.04
N SER A 71 -13.29 0.99 5.80
CA SER A 71 -13.46 -0.36 5.27
C SER A 71 -14.88 -0.64 4.79
N ALA A 72 -15.90 -0.11 5.49
CA ALA A 72 -17.30 -0.23 5.07
C ALA A 72 -17.55 0.50 3.74
N ILE A 73 -17.08 1.75 3.62
CA ILE A 73 -17.19 2.53 2.38
C ILE A 73 -16.40 1.88 1.25
N SER A 74 -15.20 1.37 1.52
CA SER A 74 -14.40 0.63 0.54
C SER A 74 -15.15 -0.58 -0.03
N ARG A 75 -15.90 -1.32 0.80
CA ARG A 75 -16.74 -2.44 0.33
C ARG A 75 -17.86 -1.95 -0.58
N GLN A 76 -18.57 -0.90 -0.19
CA GLN A 76 -19.62 -0.30 -1.02
C GLN A 76 -19.09 0.16 -2.39
N ILE A 77 -17.91 0.80 -2.42
CA ILE A 77 -17.27 1.19 -3.68
C ILE A 77 -16.91 -0.03 -4.54
N ARG A 78 -16.41 -1.12 -3.93
CA ARG A 78 -16.12 -2.35 -4.67
C ARG A 78 -17.35 -3.02 -5.24
N GLU A 79 -18.49 -2.96 -4.56
CA GLU A 79 -19.78 -3.46 -5.09
C GLU A 79 -20.15 -2.70 -6.36
N ILE A 80 -19.92 -1.37 -6.40
CA ILE A 80 -20.08 -0.59 -7.63
C ILE A 80 -19.15 -1.12 -8.73
N PHE A 81 -17.88 -1.37 -8.45
CA PHE A 81 -16.94 -1.90 -9.46
C PHE A 81 -17.39 -3.26 -9.99
N PHE A 82 -17.77 -4.18 -9.10
CA PHE A 82 -18.23 -5.51 -9.47
C PHE A 82 -19.53 -5.53 -10.27
N SER A 83 -20.31 -4.45 -10.27
CA SER A 83 -21.48 -4.33 -11.16
C SER A 83 -21.11 -4.11 -12.63
N TYR A 84 -19.85 -3.75 -12.91
CA TYR A 84 -19.33 -3.55 -14.26
C TYR A 84 -18.42 -4.67 -14.77
N THR A 85 -17.60 -5.24 -13.91
CA THR A 85 -16.64 -6.30 -14.27
C THR A 85 -16.27 -7.16 -13.06
N ASP A 86 -15.89 -8.41 -13.28
CA ASP A 86 -15.30 -9.27 -12.25
C ASP A 86 -13.77 -9.09 -12.15
N LEU A 87 -13.15 -8.48 -13.17
CA LEU A 87 -11.72 -8.22 -13.21
C LEU A 87 -11.39 -6.92 -12.47
N VAL A 88 -11.45 -6.98 -11.14
CA VAL A 88 -11.13 -5.88 -10.22
C VAL A 88 -9.92 -6.25 -9.38
N GLU A 89 -8.82 -5.51 -9.50
CA GLU A 89 -7.60 -5.66 -8.70
C GLU A 89 -7.50 -4.53 -7.68
N PRO A 90 -7.82 -4.76 -6.40
CA PRO A 90 -7.66 -3.77 -5.35
C PRO A 90 -6.19 -3.48 -5.06
N LEU A 91 -5.81 -2.21 -5.01
CA LEU A 91 -4.48 -1.75 -4.61
C LEU A 91 -4.46 -1.30 -3.14
N SER A 92 -5.54 -0.67 -2.68
CA SER A 92 -5.75 -0.18 -1.32
C SER A 92 -7.24 -0.24 -0.96
N LEU A 93 -7.65 0.43 0.12
CA LEU A 93 -9.07 0.60 0.45
C LEU A 93 -9.81 1.50 -0.56
N ASP A 94 -9.09 2.35 -1.28
CA ASP A 94 -9.65 3.42 -2.10
C ASP A 94 -9.15 3.42 -3.56
N GLU A 95 -8.36 2.44 -3.95
CA GLU A 95 -7.83 2.30 -5.29
C GLU A 95 -8.00 0.89 -5.84
N ALA A 96 -8.35 0.79 -7.12
CA ALA A 96 -8.39 -0.48 -7.86
C ALA A 96 -8.08 -0.25 -9.35
N TYR A 97 -7.56 -1.29 -9.99
CA TYR A 97 -7.63 -1.44 -11.45
C TYR A 97 -8.89 -2.25 -11.80
N LEU A 98 -9.52 -1.85 -12.90
CA LEU A 98 -10.63 -2.57 -13.49
C LEU A 98 -10.29 -2.86 -14.96
N ASP A 99 -10.42 -4.10 -15.37
CA ASP A 99 -10.46 -4.43 -16.80
C ASP A 99 -11.92 -4.51 -17.23
N VAL A 100 -12.30 -3.60 -18.14
CA VAL A 100 -13.67 -3.46 -18.66
C VAL A 100 -13.74 -3.79 -20.15
N THR A 101 -12.70 -4.45 -20.68
CA THR A 101 -12.67 -4.91 -22.08
C THR A 101 -13.88 -5.78 -22.39
N GLU A 102 -14.13 -6.76 -21.52
CA GLU A 102 -15.38 -7.50 -21.47
C GLU A 102 -16.10 -7.11 -20.17
N ASN A 103 -17.23 -6.41 -20.30
CA ASN A 103 -17.94 -5.88 -19.15
C ASN A 103 -19.39 -6.36 -19.09
N LYS A 104 -19.97 -6.36 -17.88
CA LYS A 104 -21.29 -6.94 -17.57
C LYS A 104 -22.46 -6.15 -18.19
N ILE A 105 -22.24 -4.91 -18.59
CA ILE A 105 -23.31 -4.03 -19.09
C ILE A 105 -23.28 -3.87 -20.62
N GLY A 106 -22.37 -4.56 -21.31
CA GLY A 106 -22.25 -4.50 -22.78
C GLY A 106 -21.85 -3.11 -23.32
N MET A 107 -21.22 -2.27 -22.50
CA MET A 107 -20.80 -0.92 -22.89
C MET A 107 -19.45 -0.96 -23.60
N PRO A 108 -19.35 -0.55 -24.88
CA PRO A 108 -18.12 -0.63 -25.65
C PRO A 108 -17.08 0.45 -25.30
N SER A 109 -17.38 1.35 -24.36
CA SER A 109 -16.55 2.50 -24.02
C SER A 109 -16.13 2.50 -22.57
N ALA A 110 -14.85 2.23 -22.29
CA ALA A 110 -14.26 2.35 -20.97
C ALA A 110 -14.38 3.78 -20.38
N THR A 111 -14.38 4.80 -21.23
CA THR A 111 -14.59 6.20 -20.84
C THR A 111 -15.98 6.41 -20.23
N ILE A 112 -17.01 5.86 -20.86
CA ILE A 112 -18.40 5.96 -20.37
C ILE A 112 -18.50 5.20 -19.03
N ILE A 113 -17.98 3.98 -18.96
CA ILE A 113 -17.97 3.16 -17.74
C ILE A 113 -17.28 3.91 -16.59
N ALA A 114 -16.09 4.47 -16.81
CA ALA A 114 -15.36 5.19 -15.79
C ALA A 114 -16.14 6.40 -15.25
N ASN A 115 -16.83 7.15 -16.13
CA ASN A 115 -17.65 8.28 -15.70
C ASN A 115 -18.91 7.82 -14.96
N GLN A 116 -19.57 6.74 -15.38
CA GLN A 116 -20.69 6.15 -14.65
C GLN A 116 -20.27 5.68 -13.25
N ILE A 117 -19.13 5.00 -13.12
CA ILE A 117 -18.57 4.56 -11.82
C ILE A 117 -18.33 5.77 -10.92
N ARG A 118 -17.69 6.81 -11.40
CA ARG A 118 -17.43 8.05 -10.64
C ARG A 118 -18.72 8.71 -10.16
N GLN A 119 -19.70 8.79 -11.05
CA GLN A 119 -21.01 9.36 -10.73
C GLN A 119 -21.73 8.55 -9.66
N ARG A 120 -21.79 7.21 -9.81
CA ARG A 120 -22.40 6.32 -8.82
C ARG A 120 -21.69 6.38 -7.46
N ILE A 121 -20.37 6.44 -7.45
CA ILE A 121 -19.61 6.62 -6.19
C ILE A 121 -20.08 7.90 -5.49
N PHE A 122 -20.20 9.00 -6.23
CA PHE A 122 -20.66 10.27 -5.65
C PHE A 122 -22.11 10.18 -5.14
N GLU A 123 -23.02 9.64 -5.93
CA GLU A 123 -24.44 9.49 -5.57
C GLU A 123 -24.64 8.58 -4.35
N GLU A 124 -23.93 7.45 -4.29
CA GLU A 124 -24.11 6.46 -3.23
C GLU A 124 -23.31 6.76 -1.97
N THR A 125 -22.18 7.48 -2.07
CA THR A 125 -21.28 7.72 -0.92
C THR A 125 -21.08 9.18 -0.56
N GLY A 126 -21.46 10.13 -1.40
CA GLY A 126 -21.15 11.57 -1.24
C GLY A 126 -19.65 11.89 -1.38
N LEU A 127 -18.84 10.97 -1.92
CA LEU A 127 -17.40 11.12 -2.08
C LEU A 127 -17.03 11.18 -3.56
N THR A 128 -15.95 11.91 -3.89
CA THR A 128 -15.46 11.98 -5.27
C THR A 128 -14.36 10.94 -5.55
N ALA A 129 -14.32 10.50 -6.80
CA ALA A 129 -13.27 9.65 -7.34
C ALA A 129 -12.68 10.25 -8.60
N SER A 130 -11.36 10.09 -8.79
CA SER A 130 -10.69 10.39 -10.05
C SER A 130 -10.39 9.09 -10.79
N ALA A 131 -10.58 9.10 -12.12
CA ALA A 131 -10.37 7.94 -12.97
C ALA A 131 -9.37 8.21 -14.07
N GLY A 132 -8.50 7.24 -14.31
CA GLY A 132 -7.63 7.18 -15.47
C GLY A 132 -8.00 6.00 -16.34
N VAL A 133 -8.18 6.25 -17.65
CA VAL A 133 -8.50 5.22 -18.64
C VAL A 133 -7.35 5.09 -19.62
N SER A 134 -6.88 3.87 -19.84
CA SER A 134 -5.87 3.56 -20.84
C SER A 134 -5.87 2.06 -21.15
N TYR A 135 -5.01 1.64 -22.06
CA TYR A 135 -4.89 0.25 -22.53
C TYR A 135 -3.97 -0.61 -21.65
N ASN A 136 -3.36 -0.07 -20.60
CA ASN A 136 -2.58 -0.82 -19.63
C ASN A 136 -2.60 -0.17 -18.23
N LYS A 137 -2.19 -0.94 -17.22
CA LYS A 137 -2.23 -0.56 -15.80
C LYS A 137 -1.32 0.62 -15.47
N PHE A 138 -0.12 0.68 -16.05
CA PHE A 138 0.83 1.77 -15.80
C PHE A 138 0.26 3.13 -16.22
N LEU A 139 -0.25 3.22 -17.44
CA LEU A 139 -0.82 4.45 -17.98
C LEU A 139 -2.12 4.84 -17.28
N ALA A 140 -3.00 3.85 -17.01
CA ALA A 140 -4.24 4.11 -16.28
C ALA A 140 -3.97 4.70 -14.88
N LYS A 141 -2.94 4.20 -14.19
CA LYS A 141 -2.56 4.74 -12.86
C LYS A 141 -2.03 6.16 -12.94
N ILE A 142 -1.17 6.47 -13.91
CA ILE A 142 -0.68 7.84 -14.15
C ILE A 142 -1.86 8.77 -14.47
N ALA A 143 -2.72 8.36 -15.40
CA ALA A 143 -3.89 9.12 -15.83
C ALA A 143 -4.80 9.46 -14.63
N SER A 144 -5.01 8.53 -13.70
CA SER A 144 -5.87 8.73 -12.54
C SER A 144 -5.38 9.84 -11.60
N ASP A 145 -4.08 10.17 -11.63
CA ASP A 145 -3.48 11.18 -10.76
C ASP A 145 -3.34 12.57 -11.43
N MET A 146 -3.48 12.67 -12.77
CA MET A 146 -3.19 13.91 -13.50
C MET A 146 -4.16 15.06 -13.21
N ASN A 147 -5.45 14.77 -13.05
CA ASN A 147 -6.51 15.79 -12.91
C ASN A 147 -7.28 15.68 -11.58
N LYS A 148 -6.61 15.23 -10.48
CA LYS A 148 -7.25 15.20 -9.15
C LYS A 148 -7.49 16.61 -8.59
N PRO A 149 -8.58 16.85 -7.83
CA PRO A 149 -9.68 15.95 -7.49
C PRO A 149 -10.79 15.88 -8.52
N ASN A 150 -11.64 14.86 -8.40
CA ASN A 150 -12.82 14.61 -9.24
C ASN A 150 -12.51 14.66 -10.74
N GLY A 151 -11.31 14.20 -11.10
CA GLY A 151 -10.78 14.29 -12.45
C GLY A 151 -11.01 13.04 -13.28
N PHE A 152 -10.93 13.22 -14.58
CA PHE A 152 -10.92 12.15 -15.56
C PHE A 152 -9.81 12.40 -16.58
N THR A 153 -9.06 11.35 -16.91
CA THR A 153 -8.02 11.43 -17.94
C THR A 153 -8.04 10.16 -18.78
N LEU A 154 -8.07 10.33 -20.09
CA LEU A 154 -7.89 9.27 -21.07
C LEU A 154 -6.50 9.42 -21.72
N ILE A 155 -5.72 8.34 -21.69
CA ILE A 155 -4.45 8.24 -22.44
C ILE A 155 -4.65 7.19 -23.54
N THR A 156 -4.70 7.66 -24.79
CA THR A 156 -4.84 6.83 -25.98
C THR A 156 -3.47 6.31 -26.47
N PRO A 157 -3.40 5.20 -27.23
CA PRO A 157 -2.14 4.64 -27.70
C PRO A 157 -1.26 5.63 -28.49
N ASP A 158 -1.87 6.49 -29.30
CA ASP A 158 -1.19 7.51 -30.10
C ASP A 158 -0.49 8.61 -29.28
N LYS A 159 -0.96 8.86 -28.04
CA LYS A 159 -0.40 9.89 -27.14
C LYS A 159 0.47 9.32 -26.01
N ALA A 160 0.45 8.01 -25.83
CA ALA A 160 1.06 7.38 -24.67
C ALA A 160 2.58 7.54 -24.61
N GLU A 161 3.29 7.32 -25.72
CA GLU A 161 4.76 7.40 -25.74
C GLU A 161 5.25 8.84 -25.52
N GLU A 162 4.62 9.82 -26.14
CA GLU A 162 4.94 11.24 -25.99
C GLU A 162 4.71 11.68 -24.53
N LEU A 163 3.57 11.31 -23.96
CA LEU A 163 3.26 11.60 -22.55
C LEU A 163 4.32 10.99 -21.63
N VAL A 164 4.61 9.69 -21.79
CA VAL A 164 5.60 9.00 -20.94
C VAL A 164 6.98 9.64 -21.07
N ALA A 165 7.40 9.99 -22.29
CA ALA A 165 8.69 10.65 -22.51
C ALA A 165 8.80 12.00 -21.79
N SER A 166 7.70 12.76 -21.68
CA SER A 166 7.66 14.06 -21.02
C SER A 166 7.56 14.01 -19.50
N LEU A 167 7.22 12.86 -18.91
CA LEU A 167 7.05 12.74 -17.47
C LEU A 167 8.36 12.78 -16.71
N ASP A 168 8.42 13.55 -15.61
CA ASP A 168 9.48 13.44 -14.62
C ASP A 168 9.57 12.02 -14.07
N ILE A 169 10.80 11.51 -13.88
CA ILE A 169 11.03 10.14 -13.41
C ILE A 169 10.38 9.83 -12.05
N GLY A 170 10.27 10.82 -11.19
CA GLY A 170 9.60 10.70 -9.89
C GLY A 170 8.08 10.57 -9.98
N LYS A 171 7.47 10.77 -11.17
CA LYS A 171 6.03 10.60 -11.42
C LYS A 171 5.67 9.21 -11.92
N PHE A 172 6.66 8.39 -12.24
CA PHE A 172 6.43 7.03 -12.69
C PHE A 172 5.87 6.17 -11.56
N HIS A 173 4.72 5.58 -11.78
CA HIS A 173 4.19 4.63 -10.81
C HIS A 173 5.13 3.41 -10.68
N GLY A 174 5.51 3.08 -9.45
CA GLY A 174 6.50 2.03 -9.15
C GLY A 174 7.94 2.54 -8.99
N ILE A 175 8.20 3.82 -9.23
CA ILE A 175 9.48 4.47 -8.95
C ILE A 175 9.32 5.33 -7.68
N GLY A 176 9.79 4.79 -6.54
CA GLY A 176 9.77 5.51 -5.27
C GLY A 176 10.89 6.55 -5.18
N LYS A 177 10.84 7.43 -4.17
CA LYS A 177 11.79 8.55 -3.99
C LYS A 177 13.26 8.13 -4.04
N VAL A 178 13.63 7.01 -3.40
CA VAL A 178 15.02 6.51 -3.38
C VAL A 178 15.46 6.08 -4.78
N THR A 179 14.60 5.36 -5.50
CA THR A 179 14.87 4.91 -6.86
C THR A 179 14.94 6.09 -7.83
N ALA A 180 14.03 7.06 -7.69
CA ALA A 180 14.06 8.29 -8.48
C ALA A 180 15.37 9.07 -8.27
N ALA A 181 15.80 9.26 -7.03
CA ALA A 181 17.08 9.92 -6.73
C ALA A 181 18.28 9.16 -7.34
N LYS A 182 18.28 7.81 -7.28
CA LYS A 182 19.31 7.01 -7.93
C LYS A 182 19.30 7.20 -9.45
N MET A 183 18.14 7.22 -10.08
CA MET A 183 17.99 7.46 -11.52
C MET A 183 18.47 8.87 -11.90
N GLN A 184 18.10 9.88 -11.13
CA GLN A 184 18.55 11.27 -11.34
C GLN A 184 20.06 11.41 -11.26
N ASN A 185 20.72 10.73 -10.31
CA ASN A 185 22.18 10.69 -10.22
C ASN A 185 22.84 9.98 -11.42
N MET A 186 22.09 9.18 -12.15
CA MET A 186 22.53 8.54 -13.41
C MET A 186 22.17 9.38 -14.65
N GLY A 187 21.67 10.60 -14.48
CA GLY A 187 21.22 11.47 -15.56
C GLY A 187 19.89 11.06 -16.19
N ILE A 188 19.06 10.30 -15.47
CA ILE A 188 17.72 9.92 -15.90
C ILE A 188 16.72 10.80 -15.16
N LEU A 189 16.30 11.90 -15.76
CA LEU A 189 15.40 12.90 -15.18
C LEU A 189 13.95 12.70 -15.63
N THR A 190 13.79 12.24 -16.86
CA THR A 190 12.50 12.10 -17.55
C THR A 190 12.30 10.69 -18.13
N GLY A 191 11.11 10.42 -18.64
CA GLY A 191 10.82 9.21 -19.38
C GLY A 191 11.62 9.10 -20.67
N ALA A 192 11.94 10.22 -21.33
CA ALA A 192 12.81 10.24 -22.50
C ALA A 192 14.21 9.73 -22.15
N ASP A 193 14.81 10.24 -21.07
CA ASP A 193 16.13 9.79 -20.61
C ASP A 193 16.13 8.30 -20.23
N LEU A 194 15.04 7.84 -19.61
CA LEU A 194 14.88 6.42 -19.25
C LEU A 194 14.78 5.53 -20.51
N ARG A 195 14.09 6.01 -21.54
CA ARG A 195 13.91 5.30 -22.82
C ARG A 195 15.22 5.08 -23.58
N GLU A 196 16.17 5.99 -23.44
CA GLU A 196 17.52 5.88 -24.06
C GLU A 196 18.40 4.81 -23.43
N ARG A 197 18.05 4.32 -22.22
CA ARG A 197 18.82 3.28 -21.53
C ARG A 197 18.53 1.89 -22.08
N SER A 198 19.58 1.05 -22.17
CA SER A 198 19.40 -0.34 -22.55
C SER A 198 18.75 -1.16 -21.41
N GLU A 199 18.11 -2.27 -21.74
CA GLU A 199 17.56 -3.18 -20.75
C GLU A 199 18.65 -3.74 -19.84
N GLU A 200 19.81 -4.10 -20.40
CA GLU A 200 20.97 -4.63 -19.66
C GLU A 200 21.50 -3.62 -18.65
N GLU A 201 21.59 -2.34 -19.01
CA GLU A 201 22.01 -1.26 -18.10
C GLU A 201 21.03 -1.13 -16.95
N LEU A 202 19.73 -1.10 -17.22
CA LEU A 202 18.69 -1.00 -16.21
C LEU A 202 18.65 -2.23 -15.29
N VAL A 203 18.81 -3.44 -15.83
CA VAL A 203 18.88 -4.68 -15.03
C VAL A 203 20.13 -4.71 -14.15
N ARG A 204 21.28 -4.26 -14.66
CA ARG A 204 22.53 -4.17 -13.89
C ARG A 204 22.37 -3.24 -12.68
N ASN A 205 21.69 -2.12 -12.86
CA ASN A 205 21.57 -1.09 -11.82
C ASN A 205 20.40 -1.32 -10.85
N PHE A 206 19.31 -1.93 -11.31
CA PHE A 206 18.06 -2.04 -10.56
C PHE A 206 17.59 -3.50 -10.35
N GLY A 207 18.36 -4.50 -10.82
CA GLY A 207 17.98 -5.90 -10.74
C GLY A 207 16.78 -6.22 -11.63
N LYS A 208 16.00 -7.23 -11.25
CA LYS A 208 14.85 -7.71 -12.06
C LYS A 208 13.85 -6.62 -12.44
N VAL A 209 13.69 -5.59 -11.60
CA VAL A 209 12.76 -4.49 -11.85
C VAL A 209 13.24 -3.57 -12.99
N GLY A 210 14.52 -3.62 -13.35
CA GLY A 210 15.05 -2.89 -14.50
C GLY A 210 14.35 -3.22 -15.82
N ARG A 211 13.92 -4.49 -16.02
CA ARG A 211 13.09 -4.89 -17.17
C ARG A 211 11.76 -4.17 -17.21
N TYR A 212 11.12 -4.03 -16.06
CA TYR A 212 9.88 -3.28 -15.95
C TYR A 212 10.09 -1.80 -16.29
N TYR A 213 11.17 -1.17 -15.81
CA TYR A 213 11.49 0.22 -16.13
C TYR A 213 11.75 0.43 -17.63
N TYR A 214 12.46 -0.50 -18.28
CA TYR A 214 12.67 -0.48 -19.72
C TYR A 214 11.37 -0.47 -20.52
N ARG A 215 10.40 -1.30 -20.10
CA ARG A 215 9.10 -1.44 -20.78
C ARG A 215 8.20 -0.24 -20.56
N ILE A 216 8.04 0.23 -19.32
CA ILE A 216 7.17 1.38 -19.02
C ILE A 216 7.68 2.68 -19.63
N ALA A 217 8.99 2.85 -19.83
CA ALA A 217 9.57 3.97 -20.59
C ALA A 217 9.10 4.02 -22.05
N ARG A 218 8.60 2.89 -22.57
CA ARG A 218 8.02 2.71 -23.90
C ARG A 218 6.49 2.57 -23.88
N ALA A 219 5.87 3.01 -22.79
CA ALA A 219 4.45 2.91 -22.54
C ALA A 219 3.90 1.45 -22.57
N GLN A 220 4.75 0.45 -22.33
CA GLN A 220 4.43 -0.97 -22.38
C GLN A 220 4.28 -1.56 -20.97
N ASP A 221 3.14 -2.16 -20.71
CA ASP A 221 2.85 -2.90 -19.47
C ASP A 221 1.83 -4.01 -19.76
N ASP A 222 2.32 -5.26 -19.89
CA ASP A 222 1.48 -6.41 -20.28
C ASP A 222 0.94 -7.15 -19.05
N ARG A 223 0.96 -6.54 -17.87
CA ARG A 223 0.40 -7.17 -16.66
C ARG A 223 -1.11 -7.13 -16.71
N ASP A 224 -1.73 -8.30 -16.65
CA ASP A 224 -3.18 -8.41 -16.52
C ASP A 224 -3.68 -7.85 -15.19
N VAL A 225 -4.97 -7.50 -15.13
CA VAL A 225 -5.66 -7.21 -13.89
C VAL A 225 -5.83 -8.51 -13.10
N GLN A 226 -5.32 -8.54 -11.86
CA GLN A 226 -5.28 -9.73 -11.01
C GLN A 226 -6.29 -9.61 -9.86
N PRO A 227 -7.51 -10.16 -10.00
CA PRO A 227 -8.56 -10.06 -8.98
C PRO A 227 -8.19 -10.75 -7.68
N HIS A 228 -7.40 -11.83 -7.77
CA HIS A 228 -7.04 -12.66 -6.64
C HIS A 228 -5.58 -12.48 -6.26
N ARG A 229 -5.35 -11.77 -5.16
CA ARG A 229 -4.02 -11.64 -4.58
C ARG A 229 -3.89 -12.50 -3.34
N ILE A 230 -3.03 -13.50 -3.39
CA ILE A 230 -2.68 -14.28 -2.20
C ILE A 230 -1.79 -13.42 -1.30
N ARG A 231 -2.22 -13.23 -0.05
CA ARG A 231 -1.44 -12.54 0.97
C ARG A 231 -0.21 -13.37 1.33
N LYS A 232 0.97 -12.76 1.33
CA LYS A 232 2.25 -13.44 1.59
C LYS A 232 2.73 -13.32 3.04
N SER A 233 2.22 -12.35 3.79
CA SER A 233 2.57 -12.12 5.20
C SER A 233 1.43 -11.50 5.98
N ILE A 234 1.41 -11.75 7.29
CA ILE A 234 0.53 -11.14 8.28
C ILE A 234 1.44 -10.51 9.33
N GLY A 235 1.23 -9.26 9.69
CA GLY A 235 2.11 -8.63 10.67
C GLY A 235 1.46 -7.43 11.34
N SER A 236 1.96 -7.14 12.55
CA SER A 236 1.62 -5.95 13.32
C SER A 236 2.89 -5.26 13.79
N GLU A 237 2.91 -3.93 13.78
CA GLU A 237 4.03 -3.13 14.28
C GLU A 237 3.53 -1.90 15.04
N ARG A 238 4.30 -1.49 16.04
CA ARG A 238 3.97 -0.35 16.88
C ARG A 238 5.17 0.57 17.08
N THR A 239 4.97 1.86 16.79
CA THR A 239 5.91 2.93 17.19
C THR A 239 5.51 3.43 18.57
N PHE A 240 6.47 3.49 19.49
CA PHE A 240 6.24 3.88 20.87
C PHE A 240 6.30 5.40 21.03
N GLU A 241 5.59 5.95 22.02
CA GLU A 241 5.66 7.39 22.33
C GLU A 241 7.03 7.76 22.91
N THR A 242 7.61 6.87 23.72
CA THR A 242 8.96 6.96 24.26
C THR A 242 9.74 5.73 23.85
N ASP A 243 11.02 5.89 23.54
CA ASP A 243 11.88 4.76 23.14
C ASP A 243 12.07 3.80 24.31
N LEU A 244 12.01 2.50 24.05
CA LEU A 244 12.14 1.46 25.05
C LEU A 244 13.63 1.11 25.23
N ALA A 245 14.12 1.12 26.45
CA ALA A 245 15.48 0.69 26.80
C ALA A 245 15.50 -0.67 27.52
N GLU A 246 14.46 -0.95 28.31
CA GLU A 246 14.38 -2.13 29.16
C GLU A 246 13.77 -3.33 28.42
N GLU A 247 14.32 -4.52 28.66
CA GLU A 247 13.86 -5.76 28.04
C GLU A 247 12.41 -6.06 28.38
N GLU A 248 12.02 -5.90 29.64
CA GLU A 248 10.65 -6.16 30.12
C GLU A 248 9.63 -5.36 29.33
N ALA A 249 9.89 -4.08 29.11
CA ALA A 249 9.01 -3.22 28.33
C ALA A 249 8.92 -3.66 26.85
N MET A 250 10.02 -4.16 26.28
CA MET A 250 10.01 -4.72 24.92
C MET A 250 9.22 -6.02 24.86
N LEU A 251 9.34 -6.89 25.87
CA LEU A 251 8.60 -8.17 25.95
C LEU A 251 7.10 -7.96 26.07
N GLU A 252 6.64 -6.98 26.87
CA GLU A 252 5.23 -6.63 26.96
C GLU A 252 4.67 -6.20 25.57
N GLN A 253 5.43 -5.40 24.83
CA GLN A 253 5.01 -5.00 23.49
C GLN A 253 5.03 -6.18 22.49
N LEU A 254 5.98 -7.09 22.59
CA LEU A 254 6.02 -8.29 21.76
C LEU A 254 4.85 -9.22 22.06
N GLN A 255 4.44 -9.36 23.31
CA GLN A 255 3.26 -10.14 23.69
C GLN A 255 1.99 -9.55 23.03
N TYR A 256 1.82 -8.23 23.11
CA TYR A 256 0.71 -7.55 22.44
C TYR A 256 0.73 -7.79 20.93
N LEU A 257 1.88 -7.61 20.27
CA LEU A 257 2.02 -7.81 18.83
C LEU A 257 1.80 -9.26 18.41
N ALA A 258 2.25 -10.24 19.21
CA ALA A 258 2.03 -11.65 18.95
C ALA A 258 0.53 -12.00 18.98
N LYS A 259 -0.20 -11.45 19.95
CA LYS A 259 -1.66 -11.60 20.05
C LYS A 259 -2.38 -11.05 18.81
N GLU A 260 -2.01 -9.85 18.35
CA GLU A 260 -2.59 -9.24 17.14
C GLU A 260 -2.33 -10.09 15.89
N VAL A 261 -1.10 -10.60 15.75
CA VAL A 261 -0.75 -11.45 14.60
C VAL A 261 -1.47 -12.79 14.66
N ALA A 262 -1.57 -13.43 15.84
CA ALA A 262 -2.30 -14.68 16.02
C ALA A 262 -3.79 -14.51 15.71
N HIS A 263 -4.41 -13.44 16.21
CA HIS A 263 -5.81 -13.11 15.91
C HIS A 263 -6.07 -12.95 14.41
N ASP A 264 -5.19 -12.22 13.71
CA ASP A 264 -5.31 -12.05 12.26
C ASP A 264 -5.09 -13.37 11.49
N MET A 265 -4.18 -14.23 11.96
CA MET A 265 -3.96 -15.57 11.38
C MET A 265 -5.19 -16.46 11.56
N GLU A 266 -5.82 -16.45 12.72
CA GLU A 266 -7.06 -17.18 13.00
C GLU A 266 -8.20 -16.72 12.09
N ARG A 267 -8.42 -15.40 12.02
CA ARG A 267 -9.45 -14.78 11.16
C ARG A 267 -9.28 -15.15 9.69
N LEU A 268 -8.04 -15.27 9.22
CA LEU A 268 -7.69 -15.62 7.84
C LEU A 268 -7.56 -17.13 7.62
N LYS A 269 -7.71 -17.95 8.67
CA LYS A 269 -7.52 -19.41 8.66
C LYS A 269 -6.17 -19.80 8.06
N ALA A 270 -5.12 -19.07 8.46
CA ALA A 270 -3.76 -19.22 7.98
C ALA A 270 -2.83 -19.70 9.09
N THR A 271 -1.83 -20.50 8.72
CA THR A 271 -0.65 -20.81 9.52
C THR A 271 0.59 -20.26 8.84
N ALA A 272 1.72 -20.20 9.54
CA ALA A 272 2.97 -19.69 9.00
C ALA A 272 4.16 -20.59 9.36
N LYS A 273 5.23 -20.49 8.59
CA LYS A 273 6.51 -21.17 8.90
C LYS A 273 7.63 -20.20 9.26
N THR A 274 7.47 -18.91 9.04
CA THR A 274 8.54 -17.91 9.29
C THR A 274 8.02 -16.77 10.14
N ILE A 275 8.78 -16.44 11.21
CA ILE A 275 8.60 -15.20 11.98
C ILE A 275 9.77 -14.28 11.69
N THR A 276 9.45 -13.02 11.46
CA THR A 276 10.41 -11.92 11.37
C THR A 276 10.11 -10.88 12.44
N LEU A 277 11.10 -10.61 13.28
CA LEU A 277 11.11 -9.50 14.23
C LEU A 277 11.73 -8.28 13.54
N LYS A 278 11.03 -7.16 13.55
CA LYS A 278 11.47 -5.86 13.09
C LYS A 278 11.77 -4.97 14.30
N ILE A 279 12.97 -4.43 14.35
CA ILE A 279 13.44 -3.53 15.41
C ILE A 279 13.87 -2.23 14.72
N LYS A 280 13.27 -1.10 15.08
CA LYS A 280 13.74 0.21 14.64
C LYS A 280 14.24 0.99 15.85
N TYR A 281 15.46 1.48 15.78
CA TYR A 281 16.09 2.25 16.84
C TYR A 281 15.69 3.72 16.83
N PHE A 282 16.09 4.47 17.84
CA PHE A 282 15.82 5.91 18.01
C PHE A 282 16.34 6.75 16.85
N ASP A 283 17.43 6.34 16.20
CA ASP A 283 18.08 6.98 15.04
C ASP A 283 17.49 6.56 13.70
N PHE A 284 16.37 5.81 13.71
CA PHE A 284 15.70 5.20 12.57
C PHE A 284 16.44 4.05 11.89
N THR A 285 17.61 3.63 12.38
CA THR A 285 18.26 2.41 11.92
C THR A 285 17.34 1.22 12.09
N LEU A 286 17.26 0.38 11.07
CA LEU A 286 16.38 -0.77 11.01
C LEU A 286 17.18 -2.07 11.13
N ASN A 287 16.80 -2.94 12.07
CA ASN A 287 17.29 -4.30 12.21
C ASN A 287 16.13 -5.27 12.02
N THR A 288 16.33 -6.33 11.26
CA THR A 288 15.34 -7.41 11.08
C THR A 288 16.01 -8.75 11.38
N ARG A 289 15.33 -9.58 12.17
CA ARG A 289 15.77 -10.92 12.53
C ARG A 289 14.68 -11.91 12.22
N SER A 290 14.98 -13.02 11.56
CA SER A 290 13.96 -13.98 11.15
C SER A 290 14.38 -15.42 11.45
N LYS A 291 13.38 -16.28 11.68
CA LYS A 291 13.54 -17.71 11.87
C LYS A 291 12.46 -18.46 11.13
N THR A 292 12.86 -19.46 10.37
CA THR A 292 11.97 -20.34 9.62
C THR A 292 11.98 -21.72 10.24
N PHE A 293 10.82 -22.35 10.34
CA PHE A 293 10.61 -23.68 10.92
C PHE A 293 10.12 -24.66 9.87
N LEU A 294 10.35 -25.94 10.11
CA LEU A 294 9.79 -27.01 9.30
C LEU A 294 8.29 -27.19 9.56
N SER A 295 7.90 -27.10 10.84
CA SER A 295 6.51 -27.16 11.28
C SER A 295 5.83 -25.79 11.22
N GLU A 296 4.52 -25.81 11.07
CA GLU A 296 3.67 -24.63 11.05
C GLU A 296 3.28 -24.21 12.47
N PHE A 297 2.98 -22.93 12.63
CA PHE A 297 2.46 -22.36 13.87
C PHE A 297 1.43 -21.26 13.57
N SER A 298 0.56 -20.99 14.56
CA SER A 298 -0.44 -19.90 14.49
C SER A 298 -0.80 -19.33 15.86
N THR A 299 -0.35 -19.98 16.95
CA THR A 299 -0.72 -19.58 18.32
C THR A 299 0.08 -18.39 18.81
N GLU A 300 -0.54 -17.57 19.65
CA GLU A 300 0.09 -16.43 20.31
C GLU A 300 1.39 -16.82 21.01
N ASP A 301 1.35 -17.91 21.83
CA ASP A 301 2.51 -18.37 22.60
C ASP A 301 3.70 -18.77 21.72
N ALA A 302 3.42 -19.46 20.61
CA ALA A 302 4.47 -19.86 19.66
C ALA A 302 5.11 -18.62 19.00
N ILE A 303 4.28 -17.66 18.56
CA ILE A 303 4.75 -16.42 17.95
C ILE A 303 5.55 -15.59 18.94
N PHE A 304 5.04 -15.42 20.16
CA PHE A 304 5.73 -14.67 21.21
C PHE A 304 7.08 -15.31 21.59
N THR A 305 7.10 -16.64 21.78
CA THR A 305 8.33 -17.35 22.13
C THR A 305 9.42 -17.14 21.09
N VAL A 306 9.08 -17.26 19.80
CA VAL A 306 10.03 -17.02 18.70
C VAL A 306 10.46 -15.56 18.64
N ALA A 307 9.54 -14.62 18.80
CA ALA A 307 9.84 -13.17 18.76
C ALA A 307 10.77 -12.77 19.93
N ARG A 308 10.54 -13.32 21.14
CA ARG A 308 11.40 -13.14 22.32
C ARG A 308 12.81 -13.68 22.07
N ASP A 309 12.93 -14.88 21.52
CA ASP A 309 14.23 -15.49 21.22
C ASP A 309 14.99 -14.67 20.14
N LEU A 310 14.28 -14.17 19.13
CA LEU A 310 14.83 -13.26 18.11
C LEU A 310 15.25 -11.91 18.71
N LEU A 311 14.56 -11.39 19.71
CA LEU A 311 14.95 -10.16 20.41
C LEU A 311 16.32 -10.32 21.10
N ARG A 312 16.58 -11.50 21.67
CA ARG A 312 17.81 -11.85 22.42
C ARG A 312 18.97 -12.31 21.55
N THR A 313 18.71 -12.70 20.30
CA THR A 313 19.71 -13.32 19.41
C THR A 313 20.14 -12.36 18.31
N PRO A 314 21.45 -12.10 18.04
CA PRO A 314 22.62 -12.62 18.79
C PRO A 314 22.80 -11.95 20.15
N GLN A 315 22.17 -10.81 20.38
CA GLN A 315 22.15 -10.05 21.63
C GLN A 315 20.91 -9.16 21.71
N LEU A 316 20.58 -8.67 22.88
CA LEU A 316 19.55 -7.65 23.07
C LEU A 316 19.86 -6.40 22.23
N PRO A 317 18.83 -5.60 21.85
CA PRO A 317 19.03 -4.32 21.16
C PRO A 317 20.01 -3.43 21.94
N PRO A 318 21.13 -3.00 21.32
CA PRO A 318 22.13 -2.20 22.03
C PRO A 318 21.73 -0.73 22.20
N TYR A 319 20.65 -0.30 21.56
CA TYR A 319 20.17 1.08 21.59
C TYR A 319 18.68 1.14 21.91
N PRO A 320 18.16 2.27 22.41
CA PRO A 320 16.73 2.46 22.64
C PRO A 320 15.88 2.17 21.41
N VAL A 321 14.82 1.39 21.61
CA VAL A 321 13.96 0.86 20.56
C VAL A 321 12.74 1.77 20.37
N ARG A 322 12.62 2.35 19.18
CA ARG A 322 11.55 3.22 18.78
C ARG A 322 10.30 2.47 18.30
N LEU A 323 10.50 1.31 17.65
CA LEU A 323 9.41 0.50 17.07
C LEU A 323 9.79 -0.97 17.15
N LEU A 324 8.81 -1.78 17.49
CA LEU A 324 8.84 -3.22 17.31
C LEU A 324 7.73 -3.66 16.35
N GLY A 325 8.00 -4.72 15.61
CA GLY A 325 7.03 -5.35 14.72
C GLY A 325 7.27 -6.85 14.61
N ILE A 326 6.19 -7.61 14.51
CA ILE A 326 6.22 -9.06 14.24
C ILE A 326 5.53 -9.28 12.89
N SER A 327 6.15 -10.08 12.03
CA SER A 327 5.57 -10.50 10.75
C SER A 327 5.70 -12.01 10.59
N ALA A 328 4.57 -12.68 10.37
CA ALA A 328 4.46 -14.08 9.98
C ALA A 328 4.41 -14.18 8.46
N SER A 329 5.23 -15.06 7.87
CA SER A 329 5.31 -15.29 6.42
C SER A 329 5.47 -16.78 6.10
N SER A 330 5.57 -17.12 4.80
CA SER A 330 5.43 -18.51 4.34
C SER A 330 4.08 -19.06 4.81
N LEU A 331 3.02 -18.31 4.47
CA LEU A 331 1.66 -18.60 4.91
C LEU A 331 1.12 -19.82 4.17
N LEU A 332 0.33 -20.63 4.89
CA LEU A 332 -0.41 -21.78 4.39
C LEU A 332 -1.87 -21.59 4.79
N TYR A 333 -2.79 -21.72 3.85
CA TYR A 333 -4.22 -21.54 4.09
C TYR A 333 -4.93 -22.89 4.12
N GLN A 334 -5.98 -23.03 4.94
CA GLN A 334 -6.71 -24.28 5.08
C GLN A 334 -7.32 -24.77 3.76
N HIS A 335 -7.75 -23.86 2.87
CA HIS A 335 -8.33 -24.25 1.60
C HIS A 335 -7.30 -24.80 0.61
N ASP A 336 -6.03 -24.39 0.70
CA ASP A 336 -4.96 -24.92 -0.16
C ASP A 336 -4.66 -26.38 0.17
N ARG A 337 -4.79 -26.76 1.44
CA ARG A 337 -4.59 -28.16 1.90
C ARG A 337 -5.66 -29.14 1.34
N LEU A 338 -6.84 -28.65 1.01
CA LEU A 338 -7.89 -29.48 0.41
C LEU A 338 -7.64 -29.79 -1.09
N GLN A 339 -6.71 -29.06 -1.71
CA GLN A 339 -6.31 -29.23 -3.12
C GLN A 339 -5.02 -30.03 -3.29
N GLU A 340 -4.19 -30.16 -2.25
CA GLU A 340 -3.06 -31.07 -2.24
C GLU A 340 -3.60 -32.49 -2.08
N GLY A 341 -3.77 -33.19 -3.21
CA GLY A 341 -4.17 -34.58 -3.23
C GLY A 341 -3.26 -35.43 -2.36
N TYR A 342 -3.81 -36.42 -1.65
CA TYR A 342 -3.06 -37.39 -0.87
C TYR A 342 -1.97 -38.02 -1.74
N GLN A 343 -0.72 -37.75 -1.44
CA GLN A 343 0.37 -38.56 -1.95
C GLN A 343 0.26 -39.92 -1.26
N LEU A 344 -0.19 -40.93 -2.00
CA LEU A 344 -0.18 -42.30 -1.53
C LEU A 344 1.28 -42.70 -1.27
N THR A 345 1.64 -42.96 -0.02
CA THR A 345 2.89 -43.67 0.30
C THR A 345 2.73 -45.08 -0.20
N ILE A 346 3.58 -45.49 -1.13
CA ILE A 346 3.73 -46.89 -1.51
C ILE A 346 4.67 -47.52 -0.50
N ASP A 347 4.13 -48.33 0.40
CA ASP A 347 4.91 -49.19 1.25
C ASP A 347 5.46 -50.35 0.38
N PHE A 348 6.81 -50.46 0.30
CA PHE A 348 7.50 -51.56 -0.32
C PHE A 348 7.74 -52.67 0.68
#